data_d383072c92e4b9b9714baab789f34f1a
#
_entry.id   d383072c92e4b9b9714baab789f34f1a
#
_cell.length_a   1.000
_cell.length_b   1.000
_cell.length_c   1.000
_cell.angle_alpha   90.00
_cell.angle_beta   90.00
_cell.angle_gamma   90.00
#
_symmetry.space_group_name_H-M   'P 1'
#
loop_
_entity.id
_entity.type
_entity.pdbx_description
1 polymer ?
#
loop_
_entity_poly.entity_id
_entity_poly.type
_entity_poly.pdbx_seq_one_letter_code
_entity_poly.pdbx_strand_id
1 'polypeptide(L)'
;MLTLVHLVIASLFVFLHVCPGKYYVVDAGYPNRPGYLAPYKGERYHVPDWRRGPAPSGEQELFNHLHSSVRNVVERTFGVWKMKWRILLKMPSYPLEKQMMIVAGTMCLHNYIRENHALDKDF
;
A
#
# COMPACT_ATOMS: atom_id res chain seq x y z
N MET A 1 -3.81 14.92 -5.25
CA MET A 1 -3.82 14.76 -3.77
C MET A 1 -3.52 13.34 -3.28
N LEU A 2 -3.72 12.32 -4.09
CA LEU A 2 -3.23 10.95 -3.81
C LEU A 2 -1.70 10.83 -3.85
N THR A 3 -1.03 11.73 -4.56
CA THR A 3 0.40 11.69 -4.85
C THR A 3 1.31 11.92 -3.64
N LEU A 4 0.95 12.80 -2.72
CA LEU A 4 1.86 13.16 -1.63
C LEU A 4 1.94 12.07 -0.54
N VAL A 5 0.79 11.50 -0.17
CA VAL A 5 0.75 10.40 0.81
C VAL A 5 1.43 9.15 0.26
N HIS A 6 1.24 8.84 -1.04
CA HIS A 6 1.95 7.75 -1.70
C HIS A 6 3.45 8.02 -1.81
N LEU A 7 3.85 9.26 -2.08
CA LEU A 7 5.26 9.65 -2.17
C LEU A 7 5.95 9.57 -0.81
N VAL A 8 5.29 10.03 0.25
CA VAL A 8 5.82 9.99 1.63
C VAL A 8 5.91 8.54 2.12
N ILE A 9 4.91 7.72 1.83
CA ILE A 9 4.94 6.30 2.16
C ILE A 9 6.05 5.60 1.37
N ALA A 10 6.17 5.86 0.07
CA ALA A 10 7.26 5.34 -0.76
C ALA A 10 8.63 5.80 -0.23
N SER A 11 8.76 7.05 0.22
CA SER A 11 10.00 7.57 0.81
C SER A 11 10.32 6.92 2.17
N LEU A 12 9.32 6.67 3.01
CA LEU A 12 9.48 5.91 4.25
C LEU A 12 9.88 4.46 3.98
N PHE A 13 9.34 3.82 2.93
CA PHE A 13 9.72 2.47 2.53
C PHE A 13 11.11 2.37 1.91
N VAL A 14 11.63 3.42 1.28
CA VAL A 14 13.00 3.44 0.73
C VAL A 14 14.06 3.30 1.83
N PHE A 15 13.75 3.70 3.07
CA PHE A 15 14.65 3.53 4.21
C PHE A 15 14.53 2.18 4.94
N LEU A 16 13.54 1.36 4.60
CA LEU A 16 13.41 0.03 5.18
C LEU A 16 14.33 -0.93 4.42
N HIS A 17 15.40 -1.35 5.06
CA HIS A 17 16.24 -2.44 4.58
C HIS A 17 15.38 -3.69 4.36
N VAL A 18 15.36 -4.17 3.11
CA VAL A 18 14.69 -5.44 2.81
C VAL A 18 15.43 -6.55 3.55
N CYS A 19 14.77 -7.21 4.49
CA CYS A 19 15.35 -8.35 5.17
C CYS A 19 15.68 -9.45 4.14
N PRO A 20 16.81 -10.17 4.31
CA PRO A 20 17.16 -11.28 3.44
C PRO A 20 15.98 -12.29 3.29
N GLY A 21 15.67 -12.68 2.06
CA GLY A 21 14.58 -13.61 1.76
C GLY A 21 13.18 -12.98 1.76
N LYS A 22 13.05 -11.65 1.94
CA LYS A 22 11.79 -10.92 1.83
C LYS A 22 11.82 -9.93 0.65
N TYR A 23 10.65 -9.52 0.21
CA TYR A 23 10.48 -8.53 -0.87
C TYR A 23 9.26 -7.65 -0.60
N TYR A 24 9.31 -6.45 -1.17
CA TYR A 24 8.17 -5.54 -1.17
C TYR A 24 7.37 -5.71 -2.45
N VAL A 25 6.07 -5.86 -2.32
CA VAL A 25 5.13 -5.84 -3.43
C VAL A 25 4.92 -4.39 -3.83
N VAL A 26 5.31 -4.02 -5.05
CA VAL A 26 5.29 -2.65 -5.55
C VAL A 26 4.39 -2.49 -6.77
N ASP A 27 4.07 -1.25 -7.12
CA ASP A 27 3.22 -0.93 -8.26
C ASP A 27 3.91 -1.18 -9.60
N ALA A 28 3.12 -1.32 -10.67
CA ALA A 28 3.59 -1.53 -12.05
C ALA A 28 4.53 -0.42 -12.57
N GLY A 29 4.48 0.76 -11.97
CA GLY A 29 5.38 1.87 -12.26
C GLY A 29 6.80 1.72 -11.71
N TYR A 30 7.01 0.80 -10.76
CA TYR A 30 8.33 0.57 -10.19
C TYR A 30 9.17 -0.36 -11.05
N PRO A 31 10.50 -0.14 -11.13
CA PRO A 31 11.39 -1.09 -11.76
C PRO A 31 11.49 -2.36 -10.91
N ASN A 32 11.51 -3.52 -11.58
CA ASN A 32 11.75 -4.80 -10.93
C ASN A 32 13.21 -4.88 -10.50
N ARG A 33 13.49 -4.81 -9.21
CA ARG A 33 14.85 -4.82 -8.62
C ARG A 33 14.90 -5.81 -7.46
N PRO A 34 16.06 -6.33 -7.08
CA PRO A 34 16.19 -7.14 -5.88
C PRO A 34 15.51 -6.49 -4.67
N GLY A 35 14.62 -7.22 -4.01
CA GLY A 35 13.82 -6.73 -2.89
C GLY A 35 12.51 -6.04 -3.27
N TYR A 36 12.25 -5.78 -4.55
CA TYR A 36 11.00 -5.16 -5.02
C TYR A 36 10.36 -6.01 -6.11
N LEU A 37 9.13 -6.39 -5.90
CA LEU A 37 8.39 -7.28 -6.77
C LEU A 37 7.25 -6.51 -7.44
N ALA A 38 7.45 -6.19 -8.73
CA ALA A 38 6.44 -5.54 -9.57
C ALA A 38 5.63 -6.58 -10.35
N PRO A 39 4.40 -6.27 -10.80
CA PRO A 39 3.63 -7.17 -11.64
C PRO A 39 4.23 -7.29 -13.04
N TYR A 40 3.91 -8.38 -13.73
CA TYR A 40 4.25 -8.57 -15.14
C TYR A 40 3.50 -7.56 -16.02
N LYS A 41 4.24 -6.86 -16.86
CA LYS A 41 3.69 -5.88 -17.80
C LYS A 41 3.07 -6.60 -19.01
N GLY A 42 1.97 -6.03 -19.51
CA GLY A 42 1.26 -6.60 -20.66
C GLY A 42 0.23 -7.67 -20.33
N GLU A 43 0.21 -8.15 -19.09
CA GLU A 43 -0.76 -9.12 -18.60
C GLU A 43 -1.87 -8.45 -17.78
N ARG A 44 -3.01 -9.12 -17.69
CA ARG A 44 -4.15 -8.67 -16.88
C ARG A 44 -3.74 -8.46 -15.42
N TYR A 45 -4.17 -7.35 -14.83
CA TYR A 45 -3.68 -6.98 -13.49
C TYR A 45 -4.78 -6.48 -12.54
N HIS A 46 -5.78 -5.76 -13.03
CA HIS A 46 -6.76 -5.11 -12.15
C HIS A 46 -7.77 -6.08 -11.56
N VAL A 47 -8.04 -5.96 -10.24
CA VAL A 47 -8.99 -6.83 -9.52
C VAL A 47 -10.39 -6.89 -10.17
N PRO A 48 -10.98 -5.78 -10.69
CA PRO A 48 -12.26 -5.84 -11.40
C PRO A 48 -12.24 -6.73 -12.64
N ASP A 49 -11.11 -6.83 -13.33
CA ASP A 49 -10.96 -7.64 -14.53
C ASP A 49 -11.06 -9.14 -14.22
N TRP A 50 -10.61 -9.53 -13.00
CA TRP A 50 -10.69 -10.91 -12.53
C TRP A 50 -12.10 -11.32 -12.09
N ARG A 51 -12.89 -10.35 -11.59
CA ARG A 51 -14.28 -10.62 -11.15
C ARG A 51 -15.25 -10.81 -12.31
N ARG A 52 -14.95 -10.26 -13.48
CA ARG A 52 -15.81 -10.25 -14.67
C ARG A 52 -15.30 -11.14 -15.80
N GLY A 53 -14.05 -11.56 -15.72
CA GLY A 53 -13.37 -12.35 -16.75
C GLY A 53 -13.16 -13.81 -16.36
N PRO A 54 -12.59 -14.61 -17.26
CA PRO A 54 -12.22 -16.00 -16.99
C PRO A 54 -11.13 -16.07 -15.90
N ALA A 55 -10.95 -17.26 -15.34
CA ALA A 55 -9.85 -17.54 -14.42
C ALA A 55 -8.49 -17.20 -15.04
N PRO A 56 -7.46 -16.90 -14.23
CA PRO A 56 -6.11 -16.64 -14.72
C PRO A 56 -5.60 -17.80 -15.58
N SER A 57 -5.05 -17.49 -16.74
CA SER A 57 -4.45 -18.45 -17.64
C SER A 57 -2.93 -18.26 -17.68
N GLY A 58 -2.19 -19.28 -17.27
CA GLY A 58 -0.73 -19.22 -17.23
C GLY A 58 -0.14 -18.60 -15.95
N GLU A 59 1.18 -18.77 -15.82
CA GLU A 59 1.90 -18.42 -14.58
C GLU A 59 1.94 -16.90 -14.33
N GLN A 60 2.08 -16.09 -15.37
CA GLN A 60 2.19 -14.65 -15.27
C GLN A 60 0.86 -14.00 -14.87
N GLU A 61 -0.25 -14.45 -15.45
CA GLU A 61 -1.57 -14.01 -15.03
C GLU A 61 -1.91 -14.44 -13.60
N LEU A 62 -1.56 -15.68 -13.22
CA LEU A 62 -1.76 -16.17 -11.86
C LEU A 62 -0.96 -15.34 -10.86
N PHE A 63 0.30 -15.04 -11.19
CA PHE A 63 1.13 -14.15 -10.38
C PHE A 63 0.48 -12.77 -10.24
N ASN A 64 0.08 -12.14 -11.34
CA ASN A 64 -0.56 -10.83 -11.32
C ASN A 64 -1.86 -10.81 -10.53
N HIS A 65 -2.64 -11.89 -10.59
CA HIS A 65 -3.86 -12.03 -9.78
C HIS A 65 -3.54 -12.04 -8.27
N LEU A 66 -2.57 -12.85 -7.84
CA LEU A 66 -2.13 -12.91 -6.44
C LEU A 66 -1.53 -11.57 -5.99
N HIS A 67 -0.67 -10.98 -6.81
CA HIS A 67 -0.05 -9.69 -6.56
C HIS A 67 -1.08 -8.56 -6.41
N SER A 68 -2.07 -8.47 -7.30
CA SER A 68 -3.14 -7.48 -7.22
C SER A 68 -4.05 -7.68 -6.00
N SER A 69 -4.26 -8.93 -5.58
CA SER A 69 -5.02 -9.27 -4.38
C SER A 69 -4.33 -8.75 -3.11
N VAL A 70 -3.01 -8.95 -2.99
CA VAL A 70 -2.22 -8.42 -1.88
C VAL A 70 -2.25 -6.88 -1.88
N ARG A 71 -2.05 -6.26 -3.03
CA ARG A 71 -2.14 -4.80 -3.14
C ARG A 71 -3.50 -4.24 -2.76
N ASN A 72 -4.58 -4.90 -3.15
CA ASN A 72 -5.92 -4.49 -2.76
C ASN A 72 -6.11 -4.46 -1.24
N VAL A 73 -5.53 -5.41 -0.50
CA VAL A 73 -5.53 -5.39 0.98
C VAL A 73 -4.82 -4.15 1.51
N VAL A 74 -3.65 -3.82 0.96
CA VAL A 74 -2.88 -2.63 1.35
C VAL A 74 -3.65 -1.34 1.05
N GLU A 75 -4.25 -1.22 -0.13
CA GLU A 75 -5.06 -0.06 -0.51
C GLU A 75 -6.28 0.13 0.40
N ARG A 76 -6.94 -0.97 0.77
CA ARG A 76 -8.04 -0.95 1.75
C ARG A 76 -7.57 -0.49 3.12
N THR A 77 -6.42 -0.97 3.58
CA THR A 77 -5.80 -0.53 4.85
C THR A 77 -5.54 0.97 4.83
N PHE A 78 -5.01 1.51 3.74
CA PHE A 78 -4.83 2.96 3.60
C PHE A 78 -6.16 3.72 3.58
N GLY A 79 -7.21 3.15 3.01
CA GLY A 79 -8.55 3.70 3.06
C GLY A 79 -9.05 3.85 4.50
N VAL A 80 -9.00 2.78 5.27
CA VAL A 80 -9.39 2.76 6.69
C VAL A 80 -8.54 3.74 7.51
N TRP A 81 -7.22 3.73 7.32
CA TRP A 81 -6.32 4.65 8.01
C TRP A 81 -6.66 6.12 7.75
N LYS A 82 -6.91 6.51 6.50
CA LYS A 82 -7.31 7.89 6.14
C LYS A 82 -8.67 8.27 6.71
N MET A 83 -9.61 7.34 6.76
CA MET A 83 -10.94 7.58 7.35
C MET A 83 -10.86 7.80 8.86
N LYS A 84 -10.04 7.04 9.55
CA LYS A 84 -9.80 7.20 10.99
C LYS A 84 -9.08 8.52 11.29
N TRP A 85 -8.06 8.84 10.53
CA TRP A 85 -7.23 10.05 10.71
C TRP A 85 -7.59 11.11 9.66
N ARG A 86 -8.71 11.80 9.85
CA ARG A 86 -9.29 12.72 8.88
C ARG A 86 -8.36 13.84 8.40
N ILE A 87 -7.35 14.21 9.20
CA ILE A 87 -6.30 15.16 8.79
C ILE A 87 -5.59 14.71 7.51
N LEU A 88 -5.50 13.39 7.24
CA LEU A 88 -4.87 12.83 6.05
C LEU A 88 -5.70 13.04 4.78
N LEU A 89 -7.02 13.23 4.91
CA LEU A 89 -7.90 13.51 3.77
C LEU A 89 -7.81 14.96 3.32
N LYS A 90 -7.62 15.86 4.27
CA LYS A 90 -7.53 17.32 4.04
C LYS A 90 -6.33 17.87 4.82
N MET A 91 -5.13 17.44 4.40
CA MET A 91 -3.91 17.94 5.02
C MET A 91 -3.80 19.45 4.82
N PRO A 92 -3.70 20.25 5.89
CA PRO A 92 -3.41 21.67 5.77
C PRO A 92 -2.07 21.92 5.08
N SER A 93 -1.87 23.13 4.57
CA SER A 93 -0.61 23.55 3.91
C SER A 93 0.52 23.74 4.93
N TYR A 94 0.87 22.69 5.64
CA TYR A 94 2.02 22.67 6.54
C TYR A 94 3.32 22.53 5.77
N PRO A 95 4.47 22.95 6.34
CA PRO A 95 5.77 22.57 5.82
C PRO A 95 5.87 21.04 5.63
N LEU A 96 6.62 20.60 4.63
CA LEU A 96 6.72 19.18 4.27
C LEU A 96 7.13 18.29 5.45
N GLU A 97 8.10 18.73 6.23
CA GLU A 97 8.56 18.01 7.43
C GLU A 97 7.41 17.72 8.41
N LYS A 98 6.55 18.72 8.65
CA LYS A 98 5.39 18.55 9.52
C LYS A 98 4.38 17.59 8.95
N GLN A 99 4.14 17.64 7.63
CA GLN A 99 3.27 16.68 6.95
C GLN A 99 3.80 15.25 7.07
N MET A 100 5.12 15.06 6.91
CA MET A 100 5.78 13.77 7.08
C MET A 100 5.63 13.23 8.52
N MET A 101 5.81 14.09 9.52
CA MET A 101 5.62 13.70 10.93
C MET A 101 4.17 13.29 11.22
N ILE A 102 3.18 13.99 10.67
CA ILE A 102 1.76 13.63 10.82
C ILE A 102 1.48 12.27 10.18
N VAL A 103 1.98 12.02 8.97
CA VAL A 103 1.82 10.75 8.27
C VAL A 103 2.47 9.61 9.08
N ALA A 104 3.72 9.77 9.50
CA ALA A 104 4.43 8.76 10.28
C ALA A 104 3.76 8.51 11.64
N GLY A 105 3.42 9.57 12.38
CA GLY A 105 2.79 9.47 13.70
C GLY A 105 1.43 8.78 13.65
N THR A 106 0.58 9.16 12.68
CA THR A 106 -0.74 8.53 12.51
C THR A 106 -0.64 7.07 12.07
N MET A 107 0.38 6.70 11.27
CA MET A 107 0.61 5.31 10.88
C MET A 107 1.08 4.46 12.06
N CYS A 108 2.00 4.97 12.88
CA CYS A 108 2.44 4.29 14.10
C CYS A 108 1.29 4.06 15.08
N LEU A 109 0.47 5.08 15.30
CA LEU A 109 -0.70 4.97 16.17
C LEU A 109 -1.74 4.01 15.60
N HIS A 110 -1.97 4.03 14.29
CA HIS A 110 -2.88 3.10 13.62
C HIS A 110 -2.44 1.65 13.80
N ASN A 111 -1.15 1.36 13.60
CA ASN A 111 -0.62 0.02 13.79
C ASN A 111 -0.70 -0.41 15.26
N TYR A 112 -0.33 0.48 16.20
CA TYR A 112 -0.41 0.20 17.63
C TYR A 112 -1.85 -0.14 18.06
N ILE A 113 -2.83 0.63 17.61
CA ILE A 113 -4.24 0.38 17.89
C ILE A 113 -4.64 -0.98 17.31
N ARG A 114 -4.26 -1.30 16.08
CA ARG A 114 -4.58 -2.59 15.45
C ARG A 114 -3.97 -3.79 16.16
N GLU A 115 -2.77 -3.65 16.69
CA GLU A 115 -2.11 -4.73 17.44
C GLU A 115 -2.73 -4.96 18.83
N ASN A 116 -3.28 -3.90 19.43
CA ASN A 116 -3.75 -3.93 20.83
C ASN A 116 -5.27 -3.83 20.97
N HIS A 117 -6.03 -3.89 19.88
CA HIS A 117 -7.40 -3.40 19.84
C HIS A 117 -8.47 -4.43 20.08
N ALA A 118 -8.38 -5.21 21.08
CA ALA A 118 -9.57 -5.96 21.53
C ALA A 118 -10.79 -5.06 21.83
N LEU A 119 -10.64 -3.74 21.82
CA LEU A 119 -11.65 -2.76 22.25
C LEU A 119 -11.97 -1.64 21.23
N ASP A 120 -11.28 -1.54 20.10
CA ASP A 120 -11.55 -0.48 19.11
C ASP A 120 -12.65 -0.93 18.13
N LYS A 121 -13.83 -0.32 18.23
CA LYS A 121 -15.00 -0.65 17.38
C LYS A 121 -14.93 -0.06 15.97
N ASP A 122 -13.94 0.78 15.67
CA ASP A 122 -13.77 1.46 14.38
C ASP A 122 -12.92 0.65 13.38
N PHE A 123 -12.56 -0.59 13.72
CA PHE A 123 -11.80 -1.51 12.88
C PHE A 123 -12.59 -2.75 12.49
#